data_ef6d502987bc98e3d23a6ec5945fec1e
#
_entry.id   ef6d502987bc98e3d23a6ec5945fec1e
#
_cell.length_a   1.000
_cell.length_b   1.000
_cell.length_c   1.000
_cell.angle_alpha   90.00
_cell.angle_beta   90.00
_cell.angle_gamma   90.00
#
_symmetry.space_group_name_H-M   'P 1'
#
loop_
_entity.id
_entity.type
_entity.pdbx_description
1 polymer ?
#
loop_
_entity_poly.entity_id
_entity_poly.type
_entity_poly.pdbx_seq_one_letter_code
_entity_poly.pdbx_strand_id
1 'polypeptide(L)'
;MLEARKAYFSLRSQSNKRMEIWAMDTLTDVRGHILSRRIRIGRNVALKSFDDVIPLETIAEINEFIDHLFGDTPERSQSGARIADLLRRGLVFRELEQSICANTRAMAAKIGHTDLPTEAFPVLRCASNTSLAESHCRHYDSHLLTLLIPLQLAPDGVHNGDLVMYRKPRLSVTTLTNVICKIRHGLLHSLPLSWRTWHTLHDLRVGHCRRIRVKPGSVYEFNGFALQHANLDVRNGQRRTLLIHYYDPGHSLGLSTVLRRGRIG
;
A
#
# COMPACT_ATOMS: atom_id res chain seq x y z
N MET A 1 -9.10 -15.12 37.96
CA MET A 1 -7.83 -14.86 37.28
C MET A 1 -7.53 -15.88 36.19
N LEU A 2 -7.83 -17.17 36.36
CA LEU A 2 -7.55 -18.23 35.36
C LEU A 2 -8.41 -18.10 34.09
N GLU A 3 -9.68 -17.73 34.22
CA GLU A 3 -10.64 -17.52 33.11
C GLU A 3 -10.26 -16.35 32.21
N ALA A 4 -9.81 -15.24 32.80
CA ALA A 4 -9.36 -14.08 32.03
C ALA A 4 -8.07 -14.39 31.19
N ARG A 5 -7.18 -15.24 31.72
CA ARG A 5 -6.01 -15.72 30.97
C ARG A 5 -6.40 -16.65 29.83
N LYS A 6 -7.38 -17.55 30.01
CA LYS A 6 -7.89 -18.42 28.94
C LYS A 6 -8.54 -17.63 27.82
N ALA A 7 -9.35 -16.62 28.17
CA ALA A 7 -9.96 -15.71 27.20
C ALA A 7 -8.91 -14.89 26.43
N TYR A 8 -7.87 -14.39 27.11
CA TYR A 8 -6.76 -13.68 26.47
C TYR A 8 -5.96 -14.56 25.50
N PHE A 9 -5.66 -15.83 25.91
CA PHE A 9 -4.97 -16.77 25.03
C PHE A 9 -5.83 -17.22 23.85
N SER A 10 -7.16 -17.37 24.03
CA SER A 10 -8.10 -17.67 22.94
C SER A 10 -8.20 -16.54 21.92
N LEU A 11 -8.30 -15.29 22.38
CA LEU A 11 -8.32 -14.11 21.53
C LEU A 11 -6.98 -13.93 20.78
N ARG A 12 -5.86 -14.23 21.42
CA ARG A 12 -4.53 -14.18 20.80
C ARG A 12 -4.35 -15.28 19.75
N SER A 13 -4.88 -16.48 19.99
CA SER A 13 -4.87 -17.59 19.04
C SER A 13 -5.75 -17.30 17.82
N GLN A 14 -6.94 -16.70 18.02
CA GLN A 14 -7.81 -16.29 16.92
C GLN A 14 -7.22 -15.13 16.12
N SER A 15 -6.57 -14.16 16.78
CA SER A 15 -5.86 -13.05 16.11
C SER A 15 -4.70 -13.55 15.27
N ASN A 16 -3.89 -14.50 15.77
CA ASN A 16 -2.82 -15.11 14.99
C ASN A 16 -3.34 -15.91 13.80
N LYS A 17 -4.42 -16.71 13.96
CA LYS A 17 -5.07 -17.41 12.84
C LYS A 17 -5.64 -16.42 11.81
N ARG A 18 -6.22 -15.29 12.26
CA ARG A 18 -6.74 -14.23 11.36
C ARG A 18 -5.65 -13.60 10.50
N MET A 19 -4.40 -13.54 10.98
CA MET A 19 -3.30 -12.95 10.22
C MET A 19 -2.53 -13.96 9.37
N GLU A 20 -2.49 -15.23 9.77
CA GLU A 20 -1.94 -16.30 8.95
C GLU A 20 -2.76 -16.53 7.68
N ILE A 21 -4.07 -16.26 7.69
CA ILE A 21 -4.94 -16.35 6.52
C ILE A 21 -4.49 -15.39 5.39
N TRP A 22 -3.95 -14.21 5.72
CA TRP A 22 -3.36 -13.30 4.73
C TRP A 22 -2.04 -13.80 4.15
N ALA A 23 -1.42 -14.80 4.78
CA ALA A 23 -0.21 -15.46 4.31
C ALA A 23 -0.52 -16.70 3.45
N MET A 24 -1.78 -17.14 3.37
CA MET A 24 -2.15 -18.35 2.64
C MET A 24 -2.01 -18.20 1.14
N ASP A 25 -1.46 -19.23 0.59
CA ASP A 25 -1.05 -19.48 -0.76
C ASP A 25 -2.23 -19.65 -1.74
N THR A 26 -2.78 -18.55 -2.23
CA THR A 26 -3.57 -18.62 -3.46
C THR A 26 -2.72 -18.07 -4.61
N LEU A 27 -2.11 -18.99 -5.35
CA LEU A 27 -1.67 -18.74 -6.71
C LEU A 27 -2.94 -18.46 -7.53
N THR A 28 -3.20 -17.21 -7.82
CA THR A 28 -4.17 -16.86 -8.83
C THR A 28 -3.46 -17.00 -10.17
N ASP A 29 -3.63 -18.15 -10.80
CA ASP A 29 -3.27 -18.32 -12.20
C ASP A 29 -4.33 -17.57 -13.03
N VAL A 30 -4.03 -16.32 -13.37
CA VAL A 30 -4.82 -15.60 -14.37
C VAL A 30 -4.28 -16.03 -15.73
N ARG A 31 -4.85 -17.11 -16.28
CA ARG A 31 -4.59 -17.64 -17.63
C ARG A 31 -3.14 -18.01 -17.97
N GLY A 32 -2.33 -18.48 -17.01
CA GLY A 32 -1.01 -19.05 -17.28
C GLY A 32 0.06 -18.10 -17.82
N HIS A 33 -0.22 -16.79 -17.92
CA HIS A 33 0.70 -15.82 -18.52
C HIS A 33 1.29 -14.80 -17.55
N ILE A 34 0.73 -14.64 -16.35
CA ILE A 34 1.21 -13.68 -15.37
C ILE A 34 2.09 -14.38 -14.34
N LEU A 35 3.38 -14.05 -14.35
CA LEU A 35 4.31 -14.51 -13.32
C LEU A 35 4.08 -13.74 -12.02
N SER A 36 3.55 -14.45 -11.01
CA SER A 36 3.43 -13.89 -9.68
C SER A 36 4.62 -14.29 -8.80
N ARG A 37 5.19 -13.33 -8.08
CA ARG A 37 6.24 -13.57 -7.10
C ARG A 37 5.81 -13.10 -5.72
N ARG A 38 6.09 -13.92 -4.71
CA ARG A 38 5.85 -13.57 -3.31
C ARG A 38 7.11 -13.00 -2.69
N ILE A 39 7.02 -11.80 -2.17
CA ILE A 39 8.11 -11.16 -1.45
C ILE A 39 7.86 -11.34 0.04
N ARG A 40 8.74 -12.10 0.68
CA ARG A 40 8.66 -12.40 2.11
C ARG A 40 9.56 -11.48 2.92
N ILE A 41 9.07 -11.08 4.12
CA ILE A 41 9.86 -10.37 5.12
C ILE A 41 9.76 -11.18 6.41
N GLY A 42 10.85 -11.89 6.75
CA GLY A 42 10.82 -12.92 7.77
C GLY A 42 10.01 -14.13 7.30
N ARG A 43 9.07 -14.61 8.14
CA ARG A 43 8.20 -15.76 7.82
C ARG A 43 6.92 -15.35 7.06
N ASN A 44 6.62 -14.06 6.98
CA ASN A 44 5.38 -13.57 6.41
C ASN A 44 5.54 -13.13 4.96
N VAL A 45 4.50 -13.36 4.14
CA VAL A 45 4.38 -12.73 2.82
C VAL A 45 4.03 -11.26 3.05
N ALA A 46 4.92 -10.34 2.66
CA ALA A 46 4.71 -8.90 2.80
C ALA A 46 3.92 -8.33 1.64
N LEU A 47 4.24 -8.76 0.42
CA LEU A 47 3.52 -8.38 -0.78
C LEU A 47 3.69 -9.45 -1.87
N LYS A 48 2.79 -9.42 -2.86
CA LYS A 48 2.92 -10.16 -4.11
C LYS A 48 3.25 -9.18 -5.22
N SER A 49 4.10 -9.57 -6.16
CA SER A 49 4.32 -8.85 -7.40
C SER A 49 3.81 -9.66 -8.58
N PHE A 50 3.21 -8.97 -9.52
CA PHE A 50 2.78 -9.49 -10.81
C PHE A 50 3.57 -8.71 -11.86
N ASP A 51 4.47 -9.40 -12.53
CA ASP A 51 5.39 -8.76 -13.45
C ASP A 51 4.76 -8.66 -14.86
N ASP A 52 5.13 -7.62 -15.59
CA ASP A 52 4.78 -7.40 -17.00
C ASP A 52 3.25 -7.42 -17.28
N VAL A 53 2.47 -6.89 -16.33
CA VAL A 53 0.99 -6.80 -16.42
C VAL A 53 0.55 -5.66 -17.33
N ILE A 54 1.31 -4.55 -17.32
CA ILE A 54 0.98 -3.34 -18.04
C ILE A 54 2.09 -3.09 -19.08
N PRO A 55 1.74 -2.98 -20.36
CA PRO A 55 2.72 -2.65 -21.41
C PRO A 55 3.45 -1.35 -21.12
N LEU A 56 4.73 -1.28 -21.43
CA LEU A 56 5.53 -0.07 -21.19
C LEU A 56 5.07 1.11 -22.05
N GLU A 57 4.50 0.84 -23.21
CA GLU A 57 3.87 1.84 -24.09
C GLU A 57 2.67 2.50 -23.37
N THR A 58 1.81 1.71 -22.72
CA THR A 58 0.70 2.24 -21.92
C THR A 58 1.21 3.07 -20.72
N ILE A 59 2.33 2.66 -20.10
CA ILE A 59 2.97 3.45 -19.04
C ILE A 59 3.48 4.79 -19.58
N ALA A 60 4.08 4.79 -20.78
CA ALA A 60 4.55 6.02 -21.44
C ALA A 60 3.39 6.98 -21.75
N GLU A 61 2.29 6.47 -22.35
CA GLU A 61 1.08 7.25 -22.62
C GLU A 61 0.49 7.87 -21.35
N ILE A 62 0.46 7.10 -20.25
CA ILE A 62 -0.02 7.60 -18.95
C ILE A 62 0.90 8.71 -18.42
N ASN A 63 2.21 8.57 -18.56
CA ASN A 63 3.15 9.60 -18.11
C ASN A 63 3.02 10.88 -18.94
N GLU A 64 2.85 10.80 -20.24
CA GLU A 64 2.55 11.93 -21.12
C GLU A 64 1.22 12.61 -20.71
N PHE A 65 0.19 11.82 -20.45
CA PHE A 65 -1.09 12.34 -19.94
C PHE A 65 -0.92 13.09 -18.61
N ILE A 66 -0.10 12.57 -17.69
CA ILE A 66 0.20 13.23 -16.42
C ILE A 66 0.95 14.55 -16.67
N ASP A 67 1.91 14.58 -17.57
CA ASP A 67 2.67 15.78 -17.90
C ASP A 67 1.79 16.88 -18.49
N HIS A 68 0.84 16.51 -19.37
CA HIS A 68 -0.14 17.44 -19.94
C HIS A 68 -1.15 17.99 -18.93
N LEU A 69 -1.58 17.16 -17.96
CA LEU A 69 -2.58 17.58 -16.98
C LEU A 69 -2.02 18.52 -15.93
N PHE A 70 -0.75 18.32 -15.55
CA PHE A 70 -0.27 18.94 -14.34
C PHE A 70 0.65 20.13 -14.59
N GLY A 71 1.27 20.27 -15.79
CA GLY A 71 2.28 21.29 -15.96
C GLY A 71 3.11 21.39 -14.68
N ASP A 72 3.02 22.53 -13.98
CA ASP A 72 3.70 22.76 -12.70
C ASP A 72 2.78 22.66 -11.46
N THR A 73 1.47 22.40 -11.59
CA THR A 73 0.52 22.38 -10.46
C THR A 73 -0.20 21.03 -10.30
N PRO A 74 0.01 20.32 -9.23
CA PRO A 74 -0.57 18.99 -9.02
C PRO A 74 -1.96 19.04 -8.37
N GLU A 75 -3.04 19.04 -9.12
CA GLU A 75 -4.37 18.60 -8.63
C GLU A 75 -4.41 17.07 -8.56
N ARG A 76 -4.03 16.55 -7.40
CA ARG A 76 -3.63 15.13 -7.19
C ARG A 76 -4.78 14.13 -7.08
N SER A 77 -6.02 14.53 -6.77
CA SER A 77 -7.07 13.57 -6.40
C SER A 77 -7.91 13.06 -7.58
N GLN A 78 -8.27 13.92 -8.52
CA GLN A 78 -9.09 13.51 -9.67
C GLN A 78 -8.31 12.73 -10.72
N SER A 79 -7.00 12.93 -10.78
CA SER A 79 -6.12 12.27 -11.76
C SER A 79 -5.93 10.80 -11.48
N GLY A 80 -5.94 10.39 -10.21
CA GLY A 80 -5.83 8.98 -9.84
C GLY A 80 -6.95 8.13 -10.47
N ALA A 81 -8.19 8.62 -10.44
CA ALA A 81 -9.34 7.93 -11.02
C ALA A 81 -9.20 7.77 -12.54
N ARG A 82 -8.85 8.86 -13.24
CA ARG A 82 -8.64 8.81 -14.71
C ARG A 82 -7.54 7.85 -15.12
N ILE A 83 -6.42 7.82 -14.38
CA ILE A 83 -5.31 6.90 -14.66
C ILE A 83 -5.74 5.45 -14.39
N ALA A 84 -6.46 5.18 -13.29
CA ALA A 84 -6.98 3.86 -13.02
C ALA A 84 -7.92 3.37 -14.13
N ASP A 85 -8.76 4.25 -14.68
CA ASP A 85 -9.65 3.92 -15.78
C ASP A 85 -8.90 3.67 -17.09
N LEU A 86 -7.82 4.40 -17.35
CA LEU A 86 -6.93 4.13 -18.49
C LEU A 86 -6.31 2.72 -18.37
N LEU A 87 -5.80 2.36 -17.19
CA LEU A 87 -5.23 1.02 -16.94
C LEU A 87 -6.28 -0.10 -17.11
N ARG A 88 -7.52 0.13 -16.67
CA ARG A 88 -8.64 -0.84 -16.79
C ARG A 88 -9.10 -1.09 -18.22
N ARG A 89 -8.73 -0.26 -19.19
CA ARG A 89 -8.93 -0.56 -20.62
C ARG A 89 -8.11 -1.76 -21.04
N GLY A 90 -6.93 -1.99 -20.44
CA GLY A 90 -6.13 -3.18 -20.63
C GLY A 90 -6.79 -4.40 -19.99
N LEU A 91 -7.07 -5.45 -20.80
CA LEU A 91 -7.76 -6.67 -20.36
C LEU A 91 -7.01 -7.36 -19.22
N VAL A 92 -5.70 -7.50 -19.36
CA VAL A 92 -4.82 -8.21 -18.41
C VAL A 92 -4.86 -7.56 -17.03
N PHE A 93 -4.70 -6.23 -16.95
CA PHE A 93 -4.78 -5.51 -15.69
C PHE A 93 -6.18 -5.60 -15.07
N ARG A 94 -7.24 -5.45 -15.86
CA ARG A 94 -8.63 -5.52 -15.38
C ARG A 94 -8.97 -6.88 -14.79
N GLU A 95 -8.62 -7.98 -15.48
CA GLU A 95 -8.86 -9.33 -14.99
C GLU A 95 -8.05 -9.62 -13.70
N LEU A 96 -6.79 -9.18 -13.65
CA LEU A 96 -5.95 -9.30 -12.46
C LEU A 96 -6.55 -8.54 -11.27
N GLU A 97 -6.93 -7.27 -11.47
CA GLU A 97 -7.56 -6.43 -10.44
C GLU A 97 -8.83 -7.09 -9.89
N GLN A 98 -9.71 -7.57 -10.76
CA GLN A 98 -10.95 -8.27 -10.38
C GLN A 98 -10.66 -9.54 -9.56
N SER A 99 -9.70 -10.34 -10.00
CA SER A 99 -9.29 -11.57 -9.31
C SER A 99 -8.72 -11.27 -7.90
N ILE A 100 -7.83 -10.28 -7.79
CA ILE A 100 -7.25 -9.86 -6.50
C ILE A 100 -8.36 -9.34 -5.57
N CYS A 101 -9.26 -8.51 -6.08
CA CYS A 101 -10.38 -7.96 -5.31
C CYS A 101 -11.32 -9.06 -4.81
N ALA A 102 -11.68 -10.03 -5.65
CA ALA A 102 -12.53 -11.16 -5.28
C ALA A 102 -11.89 -12.00 -4.18
N ASN A 103 -10.60 -12.34 -4.32
CA ASN A 103 -9.85 -13.09 -3.32
C ASN A 103 -9.76 -12.34 -1.98
N THR A 104 -9.45 -11.04 -2.03
CA THR A 104 -9.37 -10.22 -0.82
C THR A 104 -10.69 -10.15 -0.09
N ARG A 105 -11.82 -9.99 -0.82
CA ARG A 105 -13.16 -10.01 -0.24
C ARG A 105 -13.50 -11.35 0.40
N ALA A 106 -13.20 -12.45 -0.28
CA ALA A 106 -13.43 -13.80 0.26
C ALA A 106 -12.61 -14.04 1.54
N MET A 107 -11.37 -13.56 1.59
CA MET A 107 -10.53 -13.65 2.79
C MET A 107 -11.06 -12.76 3.92
N ALA A 108 -11.47 -11.54 3.62
CA ALA A 108 -12.04 -10.62 4.59
C ALA A 108 -13.33 -11.16 5.22
N ALA A 109 -14.20 -11.80 4.42
CA ALA A 109 -15.41 -12.45 4.91
C ALA A 109 -15.11 -13.58 5.91
N LYS A 110 -14.05 -14.37 5.68
CA LYS A 110 -13.63 -15.44 6.60
C LYS A 110 -13.20 -14.93 7.98
N ILE A 111 -12.82 -13.66 8.09
CA ILE A 111 -12.43 -13.02 9.36
C ILE A 111 -13.49 -12.07 9.90
N GLY A 112 -14.71 -12.12 9.36
CA GLY A 112 -15.87 -11.41 9.85
C GLY A 112 -16.08 -10.00 9.27
N HIS A 113 -15.40 -9.65 8.18
CA HIS A 113 -15.66 -8.41 7.43
C HIS A 113 -16.54 -8.73 6.23
N THR A 114 -17.88 -8.70 6.40
CA THR A 114 -18.85 -9.03 5.35
C THR A 114 -19.31 -7.82 4.55
N ASP A 115 -19.43 -6.66 5.22
CA ASP A 115 -19.98 -5.42 4.64
C ASP A 115 -18.88 -4.42 4.29
N LEU A 116 -17.99 -4.81 3.38
CA LEU A 116 -16.91 -3.94 2.93
C LEU A 116 -17.35 -3.10 1.73
N PRO A 117 -17.09 -1.78 1.75
CA PRO A 117 -17.30 -0.93 0.57
C PRO A 117 -16.47 -1.47 -0.60
N THR A 118 -17.08 -1.53 -1.78
CA THR A 118 -16.43 -2.01 -3.01
C THR A 118 -15.75 -0.90 -3.80
N GLU A 119 -15.97 0.34 -3.39
CA GLU A 119 -15.42 1.51 -4.05
C GLU A 119 -13.90 1.50 -4.00
N ALA A 120 -13.30 1.69 -5.18
CA ALA A 120 -11.87 1.87 -5.31
C ALA A 120 -11.50 3.33 -4.97
N PHE A 121 -10.39 3.50 -4.26
CA PHE A 121 -9.84 4.81 -3.96
C PHE A 121 -8.45 4.96 -4.62
N PRO A 122 -8.39 5.38 -5.89
CA PRO A 122 -7.13 5.59 -6.61
C PRO A 122 -6.48 6.91 -6.21
N VAL A 123 -5.18 6.86 -5.96
CA VAL A 123 -4.36 8.02 -5.56
C VAL A 123 -3.10 8.05 -6.41
N LEU A 124 -2.93 9.10 -7.21
CA LEU A 124 -1.65 9.37 -7.87
C LEU A 124 -0.68 10.05 -6.88
N ARG A 125 0.49 9.45 -6.74
CA ARG A 125 1.58 10.02 -5.94
C ARG A 125 2.76 10.37 -6.84
N CYS A 126 3.10 11.67 -6.86
CA CYS A 126 4.29 12.18 -7.49
C CYS A 126 5.27 12.60 -6.39
N ALA A 127 6.47 12.03 -6.41
CA ALA A 127 7.53 12.34 -5.47
C ALA A 127 8.75 12.90 -6.21
N SER A 128 9.34 13.96 -5.67
CA SER A 128 10.53 14.61 -6.20
C SER A 128 11.34 15.20 -5.03
N ASN A 129 12.44 15.86 -5.34
CA ASN A 129 13.25 16.56 -4.34
C ASN A 129 12.49 17.68 -3.59
N THR A 130 11.38 18.18 -4.14
CA THR A 130 10.53 19.20 -3.51
C THR A 130 9.44 18.61 -2.61
N SER A 131 9.17 17.30 -2.69
CA SER A 131 8.08 16.63 -1.96
C SER A 131 8.57 15.66 -0.89
N LEU A 132 9.51 16.09 -0.06
CA LEU A 132 10.14 15.25 0.97
C LEU A 132 9.30 15.05 2.24
N ALA A 133 8.17 15.75 2.38
CA ALA A 133 7.34 15.72 3.60
C ALA A 133 6.83 14.31 3.93
N GLU A 134 6.49 13.49 2.96
CA GLU A 134 5.98 12.14 3.15
C GLU A 134 7.09 11.05 3.14
N SER A 135 8.35 11.42 2.86
CA SER A 135 9.47 10.49 2.82
C SER A 135 9.80 9.96 4.21
N HIS A 136 10.14 8.67 4.29
CA HIS A 136 10.46 7.97 5.54
C HIS A 136 9.35 7.99 6.61
N CYS A 137 8.12 8.38 6.23
CA CYS A 137 6.95 8.36 7.12
C CYS A 137 6.30 6.98 7.12
N ARG A 138 6.66 6.16 8.10
CA ARG A 138 6.06 4.84 8.25
C ARG A 138 4.63 4.93 8.74
N HIS A 139 3.72 4.27 8.05
CA HIS A 139 2.29 4.28 8.34
C HIS A 139 1.61 2.95 8.00
N TYR A 140 0.36 2.84 8.39
CA TYR A 140 -0.58 1.83 7.92
C TYR A 140 -1.63 2.52 7.07
N ASP A 141 -2.08 1.84 6.02
CA ASP A 141 -3.23 2.28 5.26
C ASP A 141 -4.53 2.10 6.06
N SER A 142 -5.59 2.77 5.63
CA SER A 142 -6.95 2.55 6.15
C SER A 142 -7.68 1.41 5.43
N HIS A 143 -7.08 0.83 4.38
CA HIS A 143 -7.70 -0.15 3.50
C HIS A 143 -7.01 -1.52 3.61
N LEU A 144 -7.80 -2.58 3.46
CA LEU A 144 -7.31 -3.96 3.54
C LEU A 144 -6.44 -4.35 2.35
N LEU A 145 -6.71 -3.78 1.18
CA LEU A 145 -5.96 -4.04 -0.04
C LEU A 145 -5.40 -2.75 -0.61
N THR A 146 -4.12 -2.77 -0.95
CA THR A 146 -3.45 -1.73 -1.72
C THR A 146 -2.79 -2.36 -2.93
N LEU A 147 -3.16 -1.88 -4.13
CA LEU A 147 -2.42 -2.12 -5.37
C LEU A 147 -1.49 -0.94 -5.61
N LEU A 148 -0.19 -1.22 -5.75
CA LEU A 148 0.82 -0.23 -6.06
C LEU A 148 1.32 -0.48 -7.49
N ILE A 149 1.21 0.54 -8.33
CA ILE A 149 1.56 0.51 -9.75
C ILE A 149 2.58 1.60 -10.03
N PRO A 150 3.86 1.24 -10.21
CA PRO A 150 4.90 2.20 -10.56
C PRO A 150 4.70 2.67 -12.02
N LEU A 151 4.57 3.98 -12.20
CA LEU A 151 4.43 4.61 -13.52
C LEU A 151 5.76 5.19 -14.00
N GLN A 152 6.52 5.79 -13.07
CA GLN A 152 7.84 6.34 -13.33
C GLN A 152 8.74 6.13 -12.11
N LEU A 153 9.97 5.75 -12.33
CA LEU A 153 10.97 5.62 -11.28
C LEU A 153 11.94 6.80 -11.34
N ALA A 154 12.38 7.23 -10.16
CA ALA A 154 13.56 8.07 -10.06
C ALA A 154 14.82 7.27 -10.44
N PRO A 155 15.90 7.92 -10.87
CA PRO A 155 17.17 7.25 -11.17
C PRO A 155 17.62 6.35 -10.01
N ASP A 156 18.32 5.26 -10.34
CA ASP A 156 18.83 4.32 -9.35
C ASP A 156 19.72 4.99 -8.30
N GLY A 157 19.59 4.52 -7.07
CA GLY A 157 20.37 5.04 -5.95
C GLY A 157 19.73 4.76 -4.60
N VAL A 158 20.28 5.34 -3.57
CA VAL A 158 19.76 5.22 -2.20
C VAL A 158 18.49 6.04 -2.01
N HIS A 159 18.34 7.12 -2.78
CA HIS A 159 17.27 8.12 -2.68
C HIS A 159 16.37 8.10 -3.92
N ASN A 160 15.81 6.94 -4.25
CA ASN A 160 14.96 6.74 -5.44
C ASN A 160 13.48 6.54 -5.13
N GLY A 161 13.09 6.71 -3.86
CA GLY A 161 11.71 6.55 -3.42
C GLY A 161 11.23 5.11 -3.29
N ASP A 162 12.11 4.11 -3.22
CA ASP A 162 11.71 2.71 -3.06
C ASP A 162 10.79 2.47 -1.87
N LEU A 163 9.92 1.47 -2.01
CA LEU A 163 9.03 1.04 -0.95
C LEU A 163 9.82 0.31 0.15
N VAL A 164 9.55 0.64 1.40
CA VAL A 164 10.07 -0.05 2.58
C VAL A 164 8.93 -0.71 3.32
N MET A 165 9.03 -2.02 3.54
CA MET A 165 8.02 -2.81 4.25
C MET A 165 8.57 -3.32 5.57
N TYR A 166 7.79 -3.18 6.66
CA TYR A 166 8.18 -3.60 8.00
C TYR A 166 7.72 -5.02 8.32
N ARG A 167 8.51 -5.75 9.12
CA ARG A 167 8.28 -7.18 9.41
C ARG A 167 7.09 -7.45 10.31
N LYS A 168 6.80 -6.52 11.23
CA LYS A 168 5.80 -6.74 12.27
C LYS A 168 4.42 -6.29 11.77
N PRO A 169 3.50 -7.23 11.52
CA PRO A 169 2.12 -6.88 11.24
C PRO A 169 1.42 -6.40 12.51
N ARG A 170 0.31 -5.69 12.37
CA ARG A 170 -0.57 -5.39 13.50
C ARG A 170 -1.17 -6.68 14.06
N LEU A 171 -1.07 -6.88 15.37
CA LEU A 171 -1.64 -8.06 16.04
C LEU A 171 -3.16 -7.96 16.21
N SER A 172 -3.68 -6.77 16.44
CA SER A 172 -5.11 -6.51 16.54
C SER A 172 -5.42 -5.11 16.03
N VAL A 173 -6.58 -4.95 15.41
CA VAL A 173 -7.06 -3.64 14.96
C VAL A 173 -8.40 -3.40 15.61
N THR A 174 -8.40 -2.45 16.53
CA THR A 174 -9.58 -1.86 17.15
C THR A 174 -9.61 -0.38 16.79
N THR A 175 -10.73 0.27 16.99
CA THR A 175 -10.83 1.72 16.83
C THR A 175 -9.77 2.46 17.64
N LEU A 176 -9.56 2.05 18.91
CA LEU A 176 -8.57 2.65 19.79
C LEU A 176 -7.13 2.47 19.26
N THR A 177 -6.75 1.25 18.90
CA THR A 177 -5.39 0.99 18.35
C THR A 177 -5.17 1.73 17.04
N ASN A 178 -6.22 1.92 16.24
CA ASN A 178 -6.12 2.69 15.00
C ASN A 178 -5.92 4.19 15.28
N VAL A 179 -6.62 4.76 16.27
CA VAL A 179 -6.42 6.15 16.70
C VAL A 179 -4.99 6.34 17.20
N ILE A 180 -4.49 5.45 18.06
CA ILE A 180 -3.11 5.50 18.56
C ILE A 180 -2.11 5.46 17.39
N CYS A 181 -2.33 4.58 16.40
CA CYS A 181 -1.47 4.53 15.21
C CYS A 181 -1.50 5.81 14.39
N LYS A 182 -2.66 6.47 14.27
CA LYS A 182 -2.80 7.77 13.57
C LYS A 182 -2.10 8.89 14.31
N ILE A 183 -2.24 8.97 15.65
CA ILE A 183 -1.51 9.94 16.48
C ILE A 183 0.00 9.72 16.32
N ARG A 184 0.47 8.47 16.46
CA ARG A 184 1.88 8.13 16.26
C ARG A 184 2.37 8.50 14.85
N HIS A 185 1.57 8.27 13.82
CA HIS A 185 1.89 8.69 12.46
C HIS A 185 2.04 10.20 12.35
N GLY A 186 1.09 10.98 12.92
CA GLY A 186 1.17 12.44 12.97
C GLY A 186 2.44 12.95 13.67
N LEU A 187 2.79 12.36 14.82
CA LEU A 187 4.00 12.68 15.54
C LEU A 187 5.27 12.35 14.73
N LEU A 188 5.32 11.21 14.07
CA LEU A 188 6.44 10.84 13.21
C LEU A 188 6.55 11.76 11.99
N HIS A 189 5.41 12.19 11.45
CA HIS A 189 5.37 13.11 10.31
C HIS A 189 5.92 14.50 10.68
N SER A 190 5.74 14.95 11.94
CA SER A 190 6.25 16.22 12.43
C SER A 190 7.77 16.21 12.73
N LEU A 191 8.41 15.02 12.79
CA LEU A 191 9.85 14.94 13.00
C LEU A 191 10.63 15.46 11.79
N PRO A 192 11.81 16.07 12.00
CA PRO A 192 12.71 16.45 10.92
C PRO A 192 13.04 15.27 10.01
N LEU A 193 13.19 15.52 8.70
CA LEU A 193 13.49 14.49 7.71
C LEU A 193 14.75 13.69 8.06
N SER A 194 15.80 14.34 8.60
CA SER A 194 17.04 13.68 9.01
C SER A 194 16.81 12.59 10.06
N TRP A 195 15.94 12.84 11.05
CA TRP A 195 15.58 11.85 12.06
C TRP A 195 14.79 10.68 11.47
N ARG A 196 13.81 10.98 10.63
CA ARG A 196 13.01 9.93 9.94
C ARG A 196 13.90 9.07 9.05
N THR A 197 14.82 9.68 8.31
CA THR A 197 15.81 8.99 7.47
C THR A 197 16.70 8.09 8.31
N TRP A 198 17.28 8.63 9.40
CA TRP A 198 18.13 7.86 10.31
C TRP A 198 17.41 6.62 10.86
N HIS A 199 16.16 6.80 11.35
CA HIS A 199 15.36 5.67 11.83
C HIS A 199 15.12 4.61 10.76
N THR A 200 14.76 5.01 9.55
CA THR A 200 14.50 4.07 8.46
C THR A 200 15.78 3.33 8.05
N LEU A 201 16.91 4.02 7.94
CA LEU A 201 18.20 3.40 7.61
C LEU A 201 18.69 2.47 8.72
N HIS A 202 18.49 2.83 9.98
CA HIS A 202 18.76 1.95 11.11
C HIS A 202 17.89 0.68 11.04
N ASP A 203 16.57 0.81 10.85
CA ASP A 203 15.64 -0.32 10.74
C ASP A 203 15.99 -1.24 9.55
N LEU A 204 16.45 -0.70 8.43
CA LEU A 204 16.96 -1.47 7.29
C LEU A 204 18.22 -2.24 7.66
N ARG A 205 19.17 -1.60 8.35
CA ARG A 205 20.45 -2.22 8.76
C ARG A 205 20.25 -3.36 9.73
N VAL A 206 19.39 -3.20 10.74
CA VAL A 206 19.09 -4.26 11.73
C VAL A 206 18.05 -5.27 11.22
N GLY A 207 17.55 -5.08 10.01
CA GLY A 207 16.63 -5.99 9.36
C GLY A 207 15.20 -5.95 9.92
N HIS A 208 14.77 -4.87 10.59
CA HIS A 208 13.38 -4.66 11.01
C HIS A 208 12.44 -4.41 9.84
N CYS A 209 12.96 -3.92 8.74
CA CYS A 209 12.25 -3.72 7.49
C CYS A 209 13.10 -4.17 6.30
N ARG A 210 12.49 -4.20 5.12
CA ARG A 210 13.14 -4.55 3.86
C ARG A 210 12.77 -3.53 2.79
N ARG A 211 13.77 -3.13 2.01
CA ARG A 211 13.60 -2.33 0.80
C ARG A 211 13.06 -3.23 -0.31
N ILE A 212 12.03 -2.77 -1.00
CA ILE A 212 11.39 -3.43 -2.13
C ILE A 212 11.65 -2.57 -3.36
N ARG A 213 12.43 -3.10 -4.29
CA ARG A 213 12.61 -2.49 -5.59
C ARG A 213 11.38 -2.79 -6.44
N VAL A 214 10.73 -1.73 -6.88
CA VAL A 214 9.57 -1.82 -7.77
C VAL A 214 10.01 -1.52 -9.20
N LYS A 215 9.26 -2.00 -10.20
CA LYS A 215 9.54 -1.71 -11.62
C LYS A 215 8.26 -1.33 -12.36
N PRO A 216 8.33 -0.42 -13.36
CA PRO A 216 7.19 -0.08 -14.21
C PRO A 216 6.65 -1.32 -14.92
N GLY A 217 5.38 -1.30 -15.27
CA GLY A 217 4.71 -2.44 -15.90
C GLY A 217 4.27 -3.54 -14.95
N SER A 218 4.78 -3.55 -13.70
CA SER A 218 4.39 -4.53 -12.67
C SER A 218 3.32 -3.97 -11.74
N VAL A 219 2.51 -4.88 -11.16
CA VAL A 219 1.52 -4.58 -10.12
C VAL A 219 1.96 -5.23 -8.82
N TYR A 220 1.89 -4.49 -7.72
CA TYR A 220 2.25 -4.97 -6.38
C TYR A 220 1.03 -4.96 -5.47
N GLU A 221 0.66 -6.13 -4.94
CA GLU A 221 -0.46 -6.35 -4.02
C GLU A 221 0.05 -6.48 -2.61
N PHE A 222 -0.49 -5.70 -1.67
CA PHE A 222 -0.21 -5.87 -0.25
C PHE A 222 -1.36 -5.38 0.64
N ASN A 223 -1.36 -5.88 1.88
CA ASN A 223 -2.28 -5.44 2.91
C ASN A 223 -1.69 -4.28 3.70
N GLY A 224 -1.91 -3.05 3.23
CA GLY A 224 -1.43 -1.84 3.89
C GLY A 224 -2.06 -1.59 5.26
N PHE A 225 -3.26 -2.14 5.52
CA PHE A 225 -3.92 -2.05 6.81
C PHE A 225 -3.21 -2.87 7.90
N ALA A 226 -2.65 -4.03 7.55
CA ALA A 226 -1.94 -4.90 8.48
C ALA A 226 -0.44 -4.64 8.54
N LEU A 227 0.15 -4.20 7.43
CA LEU A 227 1.60 -4.05 7.30
C LEU A 227 2.02 -2.59 7.26
N GLN A 228 2.90 -2.22 8.17
CA GLN A 228 3.52 -0.89 8.17
C GLN A 228 4.48 -0.75 7.01
N HIS A 229 4.41 0.37 6.34
CA HIS A 229 5.28 0.67 5.19
C HIS A 229 5.63 2.16 5.13
N ALA A 230 6.63 2.47 4.32
CA ALA A 230 7.10 3.82 4.04
C ALA A 230 7.71 3.87 2.65
N ASN A 231 7.96 5.08 2.14
CA ASN A 231 8.79 5.27 0.94
C ASN A 231 10.09 5.97 1.35
N LEU A 232 11.18 5.63 0.66
CA LEU A 232 12.41 6.41 0.74
C LEU A 232 12.22 7.79 0.09
N ASP A 233 13.12 8.69 0.36
CA ASP A 233 13.15 10.01 -0.29
C ASP A 233 13.54 9.90 -1.78
N VAL A 234 13.12 10.88 -2.57
CA VAL A 234 13.53 11.07 -3.97
C VAL A 234 14.33 12.36 -4.02
N ARG A 235 15.63 12.27 -4.33
CA ARG A 235 16.50 13.45 -4.43
C ARG A 235 16.78 13.87 -5.85
N ASN A 236 16.81 12.93 -6.78
CA ASN A 236 17.05 13.19 -8.19
C ASN A 236 15.89 12.68 -9.03
N GLY A 237 15.42 13.50 -9.97
CA GLY A 237 14.34 13.16 -10.85
C GLY A 237 12.97 13.11 -10.16
N GLN A 238 12.07 12.33 -10.74
CA GLN A 238 10.69 12.17 -10.27
C GLN A 238 10.35 10.69 -10.19
N ARG A 239 9.49 10.34 -9.21
CA ARG A 239 8.83 9.06 -9.10
C ARG A 239 7.33 9.26 -9.15
N ARG A 240 6.64 8.52 -10.01
CA ARG A 240 5.18 8.50 -10.11
C ARG A 240 4.66 7.11 -9.80
N THR A 241 3.67 7.02 -8.94
CA THR A 241 3.07 5.75 -8.52
C THR A 241 1.56 5.94 -8.39
N LEU A 242 0.79 5.07 -9.03
CA LEU A 242 -0.63 4.96 -8.75
C LEU A 242 -0.82 3.96 -7.60
N LEU A 243 -1.55 4.35 -6.58
CA LEU A 243 -2.06 3.49 -5.53
C LEU A 243 -3.57 3.33 -5.73
N ILE A 244 -4.07 2.10 -5.70
CA ILE A 244 -5.50 1.85 -5.70
C ILE A 244 -5.82 1.10 -4.41
N HIS A 245 -6.61 1.72 -3.55
CA HIS A 245 -7.00 1.18 -2.26
C HIS A 245 -8.42 0.61 -2.31
N TYR A 246 -8.65 -0.53 -1.66
CA TYR A 246 -9.94 -1.20 -1.57
C TYR A 246 -10.23 -1.63 -0.15
N TYR A 247 -11.52 -1.71 0.18
CA TYR A 247 -12.05 -2.32 1.39
C TYR A 247 -11.61 -1.61 2.67
N ASP A 248 -12.20 -0.44 2.94
CA ASP A 248 -12.06 0.24 4.22
C ASP A 248 -12.90 -0.49 5.29
N PRO A 249 -12.29 -1.12 6.30
CA PRO A 249 -13.02 -1.86 7.33
C PRO A 249 -13.70 -0.94 8.37
N GLY A 250 -13.77 0.36 8.13
CA GLY A 250 -14.53 1.30 8.98
C GLY A 250 -13.91 1.65 10.34
N HIS A 251 -12.69 1.20 10.64
CA HIS A 251 -12.02 1.51 11.92
C HIS A 251 -11.49 2.95 12.03
N SER A 252 -11.95 3.84 11.17
CA SER A 252 -11.42 5.20 11.08
C SER A 252 -12.20 6.25 11.87
N LEU A 253 -13.26 5.87 12.63
CA LEU A 253 -14.17 6.80 13.32
C LEU A 253 -14.78 7.85 12.37
N GLY A 254 -14.90 7.54 11.08
CA GLY A 254 -15.34 8.52 10.08
C GLY A 254 -14.32 9.61 9.73
N LEU A 255 -13.21 9.72 10.46
CA LEU A 255 -12.17 10.72 10.21
C LEU A 255 -11.52 10.60 8.83
N SER A 256 -11.39 9.37 8.32
CA SER A 256 -10.90 9.16 6.95
C SER A 256 -11.87 9.72 5.91
N THR A 257 -13.18 9.62 6.14
CA THR A 257 -14.22 10.16 5.25
C THR A 257 -14.24 11.68 5.29
N VAL A 258 -14.07 12.28 6.47
CA VAL A 258 -13.98 13.73 6.64
C VAL A 258 -12.71 14.28 6.00
N LEU A 259 -11.57 13.64 6.23
CA LEU A 259 -10.29 14.05 5.62
C LEU A 259 -10.27 13.85 4.10
N ARG A 260 -10.99 12.85 3.58
CA ARG A 260 -11.19 12.68 2.12
C ARG A 260 -11.99 13.83 1.53
N ARG A 261 -13.11 14.21 2.16
CA ARG A 261 -13.94 15.34 1.71
C ARG A 261 -13.18 16.67 1.72
N GLY A 262 -12.35 16.92 2.73
CA GLY A 262 -11.50 18.11 2.80
C GLY A 262 -10.31 18.14 1.82
N ARG A 263 -10.00 17.02 1.12
CA ARG A 263 -8.98 16.98 0.05
C ARG A 263 -9.56 17.03 -1.36
N ILE A 264 -10.87 16.93 -1.48
CA ILE A 264 -11.62 16.96 -2.76
C ILE A 264 -12.25 18.36 -2.98
N GLY A 265 -12.28 19.24 -1.98
CA GLY A 265 -12.59 20.65 -2.06
C GLY A 265 -11.31 21.45 -2.03
#